data_391069b3204c97ffb0f1eab3f55bc79a
#
_entry.id   391069b3204c97ffb0f1eab3f55bc79a
#
_cell.length_a   1.000
_cell.length_b   1.000
_cell.length_c   1.000
_cell.angle_alpha   90.00
_cell.angle_beta   90.00
_cell.angle_gamma   90.00
#
_symmetry.space_group_name_H-M   'P 1'
#
loop_
_entity.id
_entity.type
_entity.pdbx_description
1 polymer ?
#
loop_
_entity_poly.entity_id
_entity_poly.type
_entity_poly.pdbx_seq_one_letter_code
_entity_poly.pdbx_strand_id
1 'polypeptide(L)' 'MLSSPEDTVLAKLELYRMGGEVSERQWRDVLGILAIQSGDLDLEYLRRWANELKVSDLLERALATASQC' A
#
# COMPACT_ATOMS: atom_id res chain seq x y z
N MET A 1 1.33 -18.85 8.93
CA MET A 1 0.30 -17.83 8.79
C MET A 1 0.49 -17.06 7.48
N LEU A 2 -0.57 -16.96 6.73
CA LEU A 2 -0.51 -16.30 5.42
C LEU A 2 -1.07 -14.90 5.50
N SER A 3 -0.25 -13.93 5.11
CA SER A 3 -0.72 -12.56 4.97
C SER A 3 -1.28 -12.37 3.58
N SER A 4 -2.40 -11.70 3.47
CA SER A 4 -2.95 -11.37 2.17
C SER A 4 -2.12 -10.24 1.55
N PRO A 5 -2.19 -10.06 0.21
CA PRO A 5 -1.50 -8.93 -0.41
C PRO A 5 -1.93 -7.59 0.19
N GLU A 6 -3.20 -7.47 0.57
CA GLU A 6 -3.71 -6.26 1.21
C GLU A 6 -2.97 -5.98 2.50
N ASP A 7 -2.83 -7.01 3.35
CA ASP A 7 -2.13 -6.84 4.61
C ASP A 7 -0.68 -6.45 4.39
N THR A 8 -0.03 -7.04 3.38
CA THR A 8 1.35 -6.71 3.06
C THR A 8 1.48 -5.24 2.65
N VAL A 9 0.57 -4.77 1.81
CA VAL A 9 0.56 -3.37 1.39
C VAL A 9 0.42 -2.44 2.58
N LEU A 10 -0.54 -2.74 3.46
CA LEU A 10 -0.78 -1.91 4.64
C LEU A 10 0.42 -1.90 5.56
N ALA A 11 1.04 -3.05 5.80
CA ALA A 11 2.22 -3.13 6.65
C ALA A 11 3.37 -2.30 6.07
N LYS A 12 3.58 -2.37 4.77
CA LYS A 12 4.66 -1.62 4.14
C LYS A 12 4.39 -0.13 4.15
N LEU A 13 3.14 0.28 3.97
CA LEU A 13 2.79 1.69 4.07
C LEU A 13 3.03 2.22 5.48
N GLU A 14 2.67 1.42 6.48
CA GLU A 14 2.89 1.81 7.87
C GLU A 14 4.38 1.95 8.16
N LEU A 15 5.18 0.98 7.72
CA LEU A 15 6.63 1.03 7.89
C LEU A 15 7.23 2.24 7.18
N TYR A 16 6.73 2.53 5.98
CA TYR A 16 7.20 3.68 5.22
C TYR A 16 6.96 4.97 6.00
N ARG A 17 5.77 5.12 6.56
CA ARG A 17 5.43 6.31 7.34
C ARG A 17 6.24 6.38 8.63
N MET A 18 6.40 5.26 9.31
CA MET A 18 7.17 5.22 10.55
C MET A 18 8.64 5.55 10.32
N GLY A 19 9.16 5.21 9.15
CA GLY A 19 10.53 5.52 8.78
C GLY A 19 10.75 6.92 8.23
N GLY A 20 9.76 7.79 8.33
CA GLY A 20 9.89 9.17 7.86
C GLY A 20 9.68 9.33 6.36
N GLU A 21 9.08 8.34 5.74
CA GLU A 21 8.76 8.36 4.31
C GLU A 21 9.99 8.49 3.42
N VAL A 22 11.10 7.87 3.87
CA VAL A 22 12.35 7.92 3.10
C VAL A 22 12.77 6.58 2.52
N SER A 23 12.05 5.49 2.83
CA SER A 23 12.44 4.16 2.37
C SER A 23 11.79 3.89 1.00
N GLU A 24 12.51 4.19 -0.07
CA GLU A 24 12.01 3.94 -1.41
C GLU A 24 11.74 2.46 -1.66
N ARG A 25 12.48 1.57 -0.98
CA ARG A 25 12.26 0.14 -1.13
C ARG A 25 10.85 -0.25 -0.74
N GLN A 26 10.39 0.22 0.41
CA GLN A 26 9.03 -0.08 0.86
C GLN A 26 8.01 0.49 -0.12
N TRP A 27 8.26 1.71 -0.58
CA TRP A 27 7.36 2.36 -1.53
C TRP A 27 7.27 1.58 -2.84
N ARG A 28 8.41 1.16 -3.39
CA ARG A 28 8.44 0.39 -4.64
C ARG A 28 7.74 -0.95 -4.48
N ASP A 29 7.92 -1.60 -3.33
CA ASP A 29 7.26 -2.87 -3.07
C ASP A 29 5.74 -2.71 -3.09
N VAL A 30 5.24 -1.64 -2.49
CA VAL A 30 3.82 -1.34 -2.50
C VAL A 30 3.33 -1.14 -3.93
N LEU A 31 4.05 -0.32 -4.70
CA LEU A 31 3.67 -0.08 -6.10
C LEU A 31 3.66 -1.35 -6.92
N GLY A 32 4.65 -2.21 -6.70
CA GLY A 32 4.73 -3.48 -7.42
C GLY A 32 3.53 -4.38 -7.12
N ILE A 33 3.17 -4.49 -5.85
CA ILE A 33 2.03 -5.31 -5.47
C ILE A 33 0.74 -4.76 -6.08
N LEU A 34 0.56 -3.44 -6.00
CA LEU A 34 -0.64 -2.81 -6.54
C LEU A 34 -0.72 -2.98 -8.06
N ALA A 35 0.40 -2.88 -8.75
CA ALA A 35 0.42 -3.03 -10.21
C ALA A 35 0.13 -4.45 -10.64
N ILE A 36 0.73 -5.43 -9.96
CA ILE A 36 0.58 -6.83 -10.33
C ILE A 36 -0.78 -7.39 -9.96
N GLN A 37 -1.30 -7.02 -8.81
CA GLN A 37 -2.51 -7.61 -8.28
C GLN A 37 -3.71 -6.66 -8.28
N SER A 38 -3.68 -5.65 -9.13
CA SER A 38 -4.72 -4.62 -9.13
C SER A 38 -6.12 -5.18 -9.31
N GLY A 39 -6.26 -6.29 -10.02
CA GLY A 39 -7.55 -6.91 -10.24
C GLY A 39 -8.02 -7.81 -9.11
N ASP A 40 -7.12 -8.21 -8.23
CA ASP A 40 -7.41 -9.16 -7.17
C ASP A 40 -7.43 -8.52 -5.79
N LEU A 41 -7.00 -7.28 -5.68
CA LEU A 41 -6.94 -6.60 -4.40
C LEU A 41 -8.32 -6.06 -4.00
N ASP A 42 -8.62 -6.20 -2.71
CA ASP A 42 -9.82 -5.61 -2.14
C ASP A 42 -9.51 -4.17 -1.75
N LEU A 43 -9.84 -3.25 -2.65
CA LEU A 43 -9.55 -1.84 -2.44
C LEU A 43 -10.35 -1.24 -1.29
N GLU A 44 -11.56 -1.74 -1.05
CA GLU A 44 -12.34 -1.26 0.09
C GLU A 44 -11.66 -1.62 1.41
N TYR A 45 -11.15 -2.85 1.49
CA TYR A 45 -10.41 -3.30 2.66
C TYR A 45 -9.17 -2.43 2.87
N LEU A 46 -8.44 -2.19 1.79
CA LEU A 46 -7.23 -1.36 1.86
C LEU A 46 -7.55 0.05 2.33
N ARG A 47 -8.58 0.66 1.78
CA ARG A 47 -8.95 2.02 2.14
C ARG A 47 -9.40 2.12 3.58
N ARG A 48 -10.19 1.15 4.01
CA ARG A 48 -10.69 1.12 5.38
C ARG A 48 -9.54 1.04 6.37
N TRP A 49 -8.66 0.07 6.18
CA TRP A 49 -7.55 -0.12 7.11
C TRP A 49 -6.49 0.96 6.98
N ALA A 50 -6.29 1.49 5.79
CA ALA A 50 -5.38 2.61 5.62
C ALA A 50 -5.86 3.83 6.40
N ASN A 51 -7.17 4.04 6.45
CA ASN A 51 -7.73 5.12 7.24
C ASN A 51 -7.52 4.88 8.74
N GLU A 52 -7.68 3.64 9.18
CA GLU A 52 -7.45 3.28 10.58
C GLU A 52 -5.98 3.46 10.97
N LEU A 53 -5.07 3.12 10.06
CA LEU A 53 -3.64 3.23 10.30
C LEU A 53 -3.10 4.63 9.97
N LYS A 54 -3.96 5.51 9.48
CA LYS A 54 -3.61 6.89 9.12
C LYS A 54 -2.59 6.94 7.99
N VAL A 55 -2.71 6.01 7.06
CA VAL A 55 -1.86 5.98 5.86
C VAL A 55 -2.71 6.06 4.58
N SER A 56 -3.93 6.57 4.69
CA SER A 56 -4.81 6.66 3.54
C SER A 56 -4.26 7.58 2.45
N ASP A 57 -3.58 8.66 2.85
CA ASP A 57 -2.94 9.56 1.89
C ASP A 57 -1.85 8.83 1.10
N LEU A 58 -1.06 8.02 1.79
CA LEU A 58 -0.03 7.21 1.13
C LEU A 58 -0.64 6.18 0.20
N LEU A 59 -1.74 5.55 0.63
CA LEU A 59 -2.42 4.57 -0.20
C LEU A 59 -2.96 5.21 -1.48
N GLU A 60 -3.60 6.35 -1.37
CA GLU A 60 -4.13 7.04 -2.55
C GLU A 60 -3.01 7.43 -3.51
N ARG A 61 -1.90 7.91 -2.97
CA ARG A 61 -0.74 8.26 -3.79
C ARG A 61 -0.20 7.02 -4.52
N ALA A 62 -0.11 5.90 -3.81
CA ALA A 62 0.39 4.67 -4.41
C ALA A 62 -0.54 4.16 -5.50
N LEU A 63 -1.84 4.21 -5.26
CA LEU A 63 -2.82 3.79 -6.27
C LEU A 63 -2.72 4.65 -7.52
N ALA A 64 -2.62 5.96 -7.34
CA ALA A 64 -2.50 6.88 -8.47
C ALA A 64 -1.21 6.62 -9.26
N THR A 65 -0.11 6.41 -8.54
CA THR A 65 1.19 6.15 -9.18
C THR A 65 1.16 4.82 -9.93
N ALA A 66 0.61 3.78 -9.32
CA ALA A 66 0.57 2.47 -9.95
C ALA A 66 -0.31 2.47 -11.20
N SER A 67 -1.38 3.25 -11.21
CA SER A 67 -2.29 3.27 -12.35
C SER A 67 -1.77 4.11 -13.51
N GLN A 68 -0.70 4.86 -13.32
CA GLN A 68 -0.10 5.67 -14.37
C GLN A 68 0.89 4.90 -15.24
N CYS A 69 1.19 3.68 -14.88
CA CYS A 69 2.15 2.87 -15.65
C CYS A 69 1.56 2.23 -16.87
#